data_ad92f645123a01ac9103102bddb7c534
#
_entry.id   ad92f645123a01ac9103102bddb7c534
#
_cell.length_a   1.000
_cell.length_b   1.000
_cell.length_c   1.000
_cell.angle_alpha   90.00
_cell.angle_beta   90.00
_cell.angle_gamma   90.00
#
_symmetry.space_group_name_H-M   'P 1'
#
loop_
_entity.id
_entity.type
_entity.pdbx_description
1 polymer ?
#
loop_
_entity_poly.entity_id
_entity_poly.type
_entity_poly.pdbx_seq_one_letter_code
_entity_poly.pdbx_strand_id
1 'polypeptide(L)'
;MAHNTTRRDFLKASVAGVVGAAVGTRAIRLAAQGGVADRLAVCSWSLQPTSADDLFTKLAATGLKRVQIALDPIRSNEGGGWAGFGGRASKQGLTLVSGMIGTVGEDYSTLDTIRRTGGVVPDATWPETWKNIQADAEVASALGLALVSFHAGFLPHEESDPTYAKLQGRLRQIADLFAAKKMQVAFETGQEEAPTLAGFLKKLDRPNVGVNFDPANMILYDKGDPVAALRTLGPWLRQCHLKDAVRTKKPGEWGEEVRLGTGEVNWKAFFQALDAVGFKGNLCIEREAGTQRVEDIRAAREYVQKL
;
A
#
# COMPACT_ATOMS: atom_id res chain seq x y z
N MET A 1 31.71 -54.87 26.29
CA MET A 1 32.07 -54.58 24.90
C MET A 1 31.14 -53.48 24.40
N ALA A 2 31.64 -52.28 24.28
CA ALA A 2 30.87 -51.12 23.89
C ALA A 2 30.90 -50.98 22.34
N HIS A 3 29.76 -51.04 21.68
CA HIS A 3 29.64 -50.76 20.25
C HIS A 3 29.52 -49.25 20.03
N ASN A 4 30.53 -48.71 19.39
CA ASN A 4 30.60 -47.33 18.92
C ASN A 4 29.72 -47.19 17.67
N THR A 5 28.59 -46.54 17.75
CA THR A 5 27.72 -46.17 16.62
C THR A 5 28.25 -44.89 16.00
N THR A 6 28.60 -44.96 14.70
CA THR A 6 29.14 -43.79 13.98
C THR A 6 28.03 -42.90 13.44
N ARG A 7 28.37 -41.63 13.17
CA ARG A 7 27.45 -40.57 12.63
C ARG A 7 26.69 -41.01 11.36
N ARG A 8 27.13 -42.08 10.68
CA ARG A 8 26.50 -42.60 9.46
C ARG A 8 25.27 -43.47 9.73
N ASP A 9 25.14 -44.03 10.93
CA ASP A 9 24.04 -44.95 11.29
C ASP A 9 22.82 -44.17 11.78
N PHE A 10 23.00 -42.92 12.25
CA PHE A 10 21.91 -42.03 12.67
C PHE A 10 21.10 -41.46 11.47
N LEU A 11 21.66 -41.40 10.27
CA LEU A 11 21.01 -40.88 9.07
C LEU A 11 20.18 -41.89 8.28
N LYS A 12 20.21 -43.19 8.65
CA LYS A 12 19.45 -44.23 7.97
C LYS A 12 18.17 -44.69 8.69
N ALA A 13 17.90 -44.20 9.88
CA ALA A 13 16.74 -44.61 10.67
C ALA A 13 15.54 -43.62 10.64
N SER A 14 15.56 -42.60 9.79
CA SER A 14 14.50 -41.56 9.75
C SER A 14 13.68 -41.55 8.45
N VAL A 15 13.48 -42.69 7.83
CA VAL A 15 12.58 -42.83 6.67
C VAL A 15 11.62 -44.00 6.92
N ALA A 16 10.64 -43.80 7.78
CA ALA A 16 9.38 -44.56 7.77
C ALA A 16 8.38 -43.90 8.71
N GLY A 17 7.34 -43.29 8.14
CA GLY A 17 6.05 -43.12 8.80
C GLY A 17 5.77 -41.75 9.42
N VAL A 18 5.49 -40.73 8.60
CA VAL A 18 4.54 -39.66 8.98
C VAL A 18 3.60 -39.44 7.79
N VAL A 19 2.46 -40.12 7.84
CA VAL A 19 1.26 -39.62 7.17
C VAL A 19 0.81 -38.43 8.01
N GLY A 20 1.23 -37.24 7.64
CA GLY A 20 0.92 -35.98 8.28
C GLY A 20 0.09 -35.11 7.36
N ALA A 21 -1.07 -34.71 7.84
CA ALA A 21 -1.99 -33.78 7.24
C ALA A 21 -1.26 -32.64 6.53
N ALA A 22 -1.57 -32.45 5.24
CA ALA A 22 -1.16 -31.32 4.46
C ALA A 22 -1.83 -30.06 5.06
N VAL A 23 -1.17 -29.43 6.02
CA VAL A 23 -1.43 -28.04 6.35
C VAL A 23 -0.91 -27.24 5.16
N GLY A 24 -1.84 -26.85 4.29
CA GLY A 24 -1.54 -26.00 3.17
C GLY A 24 -0.94 -24.69 3.63
N THR A 25 0.40 -24.61 3.62
CA THR A 25 1.11 -23.35 3.64
C THR A 25 0.71 -22.61 2.36
N ARG A 26 -0.30 -21.78 2.46
CA ARG A 26 -0.64 -20.80 1.44
C ARG A 26 0.56 -19.85 1.35
N ALA A 27 1.52 -20.17 0.48
CA ALA A 27 2.64 -19.31 0.17
C ALA A 27 2.07 -17.94 -0.21
N ILE A 28 2.52 -16.91 0.47
CA ILE A 28 2.21 -15.52 0.17
C ILE A 28 2.69 -15.30 -1.27
N ARG A 29 1.76 -15.31 -2.23
CA ARG A 29 2.07 -14.98 -3.63
C ARG A 29 2.25 -13.47 -3.72
N LEU A 30 3.44 -12.98 -3.35
CA LEU A 30 3.86 -11.59 -3.51
C LEU A 30 4.37 -11.27 -4.93
N ALA A 31 4.53 -12.25 -5.80
CA ALA A 31 5.10 -12.05 -7.12
C ALA A 31 4.08 -12.37 -8.21
N ALA A 32 3.57 -11.37 -8.90
CA ALA A 32 3.08 -11.58 -10.25
C ALA A 32 4.28 -11.87 -11.15
N GLN A 33 4.45 -13.13 -11.60
CA GLN A 33 5.41 -13.48 -12.64
C GLN A 33 4.79 -13.10 -13.99
N GLY A 34 4.71 -11.77 -14.27
CA GLY A 34 4.14 -11.25 -15.49
C GLY A 34 4.77 -9.91 -15.87
N GLY A 35 4.50 -9.43 -17.08
CA GLY A 35 4.88 -8.08 -17.52
C GLY A 35 4.23 -6.99 -16.66
N VAL A 36 4.54 -5.73 -16.96
CA VAL A 36 3.93 -4.57 -16.27
C VAL A 36 2.40 -4.64 -16.32
N ALA A 37 1.83 -5.04 -17.46
CA ALA A 37 0.38 -5.16 -17.66
C ALA A 37 -0.31 -6.09 -16.65
N ASP A 38 0.33 -7.21 -16.28
CA ASP A 38 -0.24 -8.19 -15.34
C ASP A 38 -0.23 -7.72 -13.89
N ARG A 39 0.56 -6.67 -13.60
CA ARG A 39 0.70 -6.05 -12.28
C ARG A 39 -0.16 -4.82 -12.09
N LEU A 40 -0.77 -4.30 -13.18
CA LEU A 40 -1.59 -3.10 -13.12
C LEU A 40 -2.87 -3.35 -12.33
N ALA A 41 -3.15 -2.43 -11.43
CA ALA A 41 -4.36 -2.34 -10.64
C ALA A 41 -4.84 -0.88 -10.65
N VAL A 42 -5.98 -0.62 -10.03
CA VAL A 42 -6.51 0.73 -9.84
C VAL A 42 -6.91 0.93 -8.39
N CYS A 43 -6.75 2.14 -7.88
CA CYS A 43 -7.23 2.56 -6.58
C CYS A 43 -8.75 2.80 -6.64
N SER A 44 -9.53 2.12 -5.80
CA SER A 44 -11.00 2.19 -5.87
C SER A 44 -11.54 3.60 -5.62
N TRP A 45 -10.93 4.36 -4.72
CA TRP A 45 -11.33 5.75 -4.41
C TRP A 45 -11.12 6.70 -5.60
N SER A 46 -10.18 6.40 -6.49
CA SER A 46 -9.99 7.16 -7.73
C SER A 46 -11.23 7.12 -8.63
N LEU A 47 -12.03 6.08 -8.51
CA LEU A 47 -13.29 5.93 -9.26
C LEU A 47 -14.48 6.58 -8.56
N GLN A 48 -14.33 7.08 -7.32
CA GLN A 48 -15.40 7.69 -6.52
C GLN A 48 -16.70 6.84 -6.53
N PRO A 49 -16.63 5.57 -6.12
CA PRO A 49 -17.81 4.71 -6.18
C PRO A 49 -18.79 5.04 -5.04
N THR A 50 -20.07 5.05 -5.35
CA THR A 50 -21.15 5.23 -4.37
C THR A 50 -21.66 3.89 -3.81
N SER A 51 -21.29 2.79 -4.43
CA SER A 51 -21.65 1.42 -4.01
C SER A 51 -20.69 0.41 -4.65
N ALA A 52 -20.78 -0.85 -4.26
CA ALA A 52 -20.03 -1.93 -4.90
C ALA A 52 -20.43 -2.11 -6.38
N ASP A 53 -21.72 -1.97 -6.73
CA ASP A 53 -22.19 -2.10 -8.13
C ASP A 53 -21.67 -0.95 -9.00
N ASP A 54 -21.66 0.26 -8.46
CA ASP A 54 -21.06 1.41 -9.14
C ASP A 54 -19.56 1.22 -9.35
N LEU A 55 -18.85 0.68 -8.32
CA LEU A 55 -17.44 0.32 -8.46
C LEU A 55 -17.22 -0.70 -9.58
N PHE A 56 -18.01 -1.76 -9.63
CA PHE A 56 -17.88 -2.80 -10.66
C PHE A 56 -18.11 -2.24 -12.07
N THR A 57 -19.09 -1.36 -12.22
CA THR A 57 -19.38 -0.68 -13.49
C THR A 57 -18.20 0.17 -13.95
N LYS A 58 -17.68 1.00 -13.05
CA LYS A 58 -16.53 1.88 -13.33
C LYS A 58 -15.24 1.10 -13.59
N LEU A 59 -14.98 0.02 -12.82
CA LEU A 59 -13.84 -0.87 -13.08
C LEU A 59 -13.92 -1.50 -14.48
N ALA A 60 -15.08 -2.01 -14.89
CA ALA A 60 -15.27 -2.58 -16.21
C ALA A 60 -14.93 -1.54 -17.31
N ALA A 61 -15.33 -0.28 -17.12
CA ALA A 61 -15.05 0.81 -18.07
C ALA A 61 -13.53 1.16 -18.16
N THR A 62 -12.74 0.93 -17.10
CA THR A 62 -11.27 1.09 -17.16
C THR A 62 -10.57 -0.05 -17.89
N GLY A 63 -11.21 -1.20 -18.02
CA GLY A 63 -10.61 -2.45 -18.52
C GLY A 63 -9.63 -3.10 -17.55
N LEU A 64 -9.61 -2.70 -16.27
CA LEU A 64 -8.80 -3.29 -15.20
C LEU A 64 -9.66 -4.26 -14.36
N LYS A 65 -9.03 -5.35 -13.90
CA LYS A 65 -9.66 -6.36 -13.03
C LYS A 65 -8.96 -6.50 -11.68
N ARG A 66 -7.90 -5.74 -11.46
CA ARG A 66 -7.12 -5.74 -10.22
C ARG A 66 -7.37 -4.43 -9.51
N VAL A 67 -7.63 -4.48 -8.21
CA VAL A 67 -8.02 -3.28 -7.46
C VAL A 67 -7.39 -3.26 -6.07
N GLN A 68 -6.85 -2.10 -5.70
CA GLN A 68 -6.61 -1.72 -4.32
C GLN A 68 -7.89 -1.12 -3.78
N ILE A 69 -8.46 -1.73 -2.76
CA ILE A 69 -9.80 -1.41 -2.27
C ILE A 69 -9.75 -0.54 -1.01
N ALA A 70 -10.49 0.58 -0.99
CA ALA A 70 -10.74 1.32 0.23
C ALA A 70 -11.57 0.45 1.20
N LEU A 71 -11.12 0.31 2.44
CA LEU A 71 -11.76 -0.57 3.43
C LEU A 71 -12.90 0.13 4.16
N ASP A 72 -12.81 1.44 4.35
CA ASP A 72 -13.80 2.22 5.10
C ASP A 72 -15.25 2.06 4.61
N PRO A 73 -15.55 2.14 3.30
CA PRO A 73 -16.92 1.93 2.81
C PRO A 73 -17.45 0.53 3.09
N ILE A 74 -16.56 -0.47 3.07
CA ILE A 74 -16.94 -1.87 3.34
C ILE A 74 -17.17 -2.07 4.83
N ARG A 75 -16.29 -1.51 5.69
CA ARG A 75 -16.41 -1.55 7.14
C ARG A 75 -17.70 -0.92 7.62
N SER A 76 -17.99 0.29 7.15
CA SER A 76 -19.19 1.04 7.55
C SER A 76 -20.45 0.54 6.86
N ASN A 77 -20.33 -0.23 5.77
CA ASN A 77 -21.41 -0.54 4.83
C ASN A 77 -22.15 0.73 4.38
N GLU A 78 -21.39 1.76 4.04
CA GLU A 78 -21.89 3.07 3.69
C GLU A 78 -23.00 2.99 2.62
N GLY A 79 -24.12 3.66 2.89
CA GLY A 79 -25.29 3.61 2.01
C GLY A 79 -25.89 2.20 1.82
N GLY A 80 -25.48 1.18 2.58
CA GLY A 80 -25.97 -0.21 2.47
C GLY A 80 -25.49 -0.96 1.21
N GLY A 81 -24.66 -0.33 0.38
CA GLY A 81 -24.29 -0.86 -0.94
C GLY A 81 -23.06 -1.79 -0.96
N TRP A 82 -22.45 -2.07 0.20
CA TRP A 82 -21.17 -2.82 0.28
C TRP A 82 -21.32 -4.22 0.89
N ALA A 83 -22.50 -4.58 1.35
CA ALA A 83 -22.75 -5.90 1.93
C ALA A 83 -22.33 -7.04 0.99
N GLY A 84 -21.60 -8.04 1.53
CA GLY A 84 -21.13 -9.19 0.77
C GLY A 84 -20.11 -8.87 -0.33
N PHE A 85 -19.43 -7.74 -0.27
CA PHE A 85 -18.51 -7.24 -1.29
C PHE A 85 -17.51 -8.31 -1.78
N GLY A 86 -16.83 -9.03 -0.87
CA GLY A 86 -15.82 -10.02 -1.26
C GLY A 86 -16.37 -11.12 -2.19
N GLY A 87 -17.55 -11.67 -1.87
CA GLY A 87 -18.20 -12.68 -2.71
C GLY A 87 -18.67 -12.11 -4.05
N ARG A 88 -19.14 -10.86 -4.07
CA ARG A 88 -19.57 -10.15 -5.29
C ARG A 88 -18.37 -9.84 -6.19
N ALA A 89 -17.27 -9.32 -5.63
CA ALA A 89 -16.02 -9.05 -6.34
C ALA A 89 -15.44 -10.32 -6.99
N SER A 90 -15.46 -11.44 -6.25
CA SER A 90 -15.03 -12.75 -6.77
C SER A 90 -15.88 -13.21 -7.96
N LYS A 91 -17.20 -13.05 -7.90
CA LYS A 91 -18.11 -13.37 -9.01
C LYS A 91 -17.85 -12.52 -10.26
N GLN A 92 -17.38 -11.28 -10.08
CA GLN A 92 -16.96 -10.39 -11.18
C GLN A 92 -15.56 -10.70 -11.71
N GLY A 93 -14.88 -11.70 -11.14
CA GLY A 93 -13.49 -12.05 -11.52
C GLY A 93 -12.46 -10.99 -11.14
N LEU A 94 -12.74 -10.19 -10.12
CA LEU A 94 -11.81 -9.17 -9.63
C LEU A 94 -10.74 -9.78 -8.73
N THR A 95 -9.53 -9.24 -8.82
CA THR A 95 -8.42 -9.52 -7.92
C THR A 95 -8.22 -8.34 -6.97
N LEU A 96 -8.47 -8.55 -5.68
CA LEU A 96 -8.16 -7.57 -4.66
C LEU A 96 -6.65 -7.67 -4.33
N VAL A 97 -5.89 -6.62 -4.64
CA VAL A 97 -4.42 -6.65 -4.52
C VAL A 97 -3.93 -6.15 -3.17
N SER A 98 -4.66 -5.22 -2.55
CA SER A 98 -4.40 -4.64 -1.23
C SER A 98 -5.62 -3.87 -0.74
N GLY A 99 -5.59 -3.48 0.54
CA GLY A 99 -6.55 -2.57 1.15
C GLY A 99 -5.95 -1.20 1.41
N MET A 100 -6.78 -0.15 1.39
CA MET A 100 -6.43 1.19 1.86
C MET A 100 -7.28 1.50 3.08
N ILE A 101 -6.65 2.00 4.13
CA ILE A 101 -7.26 2.42 5.39
C ILE A 101 -7.21 3.94 5.43
N GLY A 102 -8.35 4.59 5.65
CA GLY A 102 -8.43 6.01 5.96
C GLY A 102 -8.21 6.29 7.44
N THR A 103 -7.66 7.45 7.77
CA THR A 103 -7.57 7.92 9.15
C THR A 103 -8.57 9.05 9.42
N VAL A 104 -8.99 9.18 10.68
CA VAL A 104 -10.08 10.11 11.05
C VAL A 104 -9.58 11.54 11.05
N GLY A 105 -10.30 12.43 10.36
CA GLY A 105 -10.11 13.86 10.46
C GLY A 105 -9.00 14.46 9.61
N GLU A 106 -8.49 13.71 8.61
CA GLU A 106 -7.52 14.24 7.65
C GLU A 106 -8.10 15.43 6.86
N ASP A 107 -7.34 16.51 6.83
CA ASP A 107 -7.70 17.75 6.12
C ASP A 107 -6.59 18.11 5.12
N TYR A 108 -6.85 17.81 3.84
CA TYR A 108 -5.95 18.07 2.73
C TYR A 108 -6.11 19.46 2.10
N SER A 109 -6.84 20.38 2.75
CA SER A 109 -7.06 21.74 2.22
C SER A 109 -5.76 22.52 2.04
N THR A 110 -4.77 22.33 2.93
CA THR A 110 -3.43 22.90 2.84
C THR A 110 -2.37 21.92 3.35
N LEU A 111 -1.09 22.14 2.99
CA LEU A 111 0.02 21.38 3.55
C LEU A 111 0.12 21.50 5.07
N ASP A 112 -0.24 22.64 5.64
CA ASP A 112 -0.22 22.86 7.09
C ASP A 112 -1.36 22.13 7.80
N THR A 113 -2.57 22.11 7.22
CA THR A 113 -3.71 21.37 7.81
C THR A 113 -3.44 19.88 7.82
N ILE A 114 -2.99 19.28 6.70
CA ILE A 114 -2.70 17.84 6.66
C ILE A 114 -1.52 17.47 7.56
N ARG A 115 -0.54 18.35 7.73
CA ARG A 115 0.55 18.12 8.69
C ARG A 115 0.04 17.95 10.12
N ARG A 116 -0.99 18.71 10.51
CA ARG A 116 -1.56 18.68 11.85
C ARG A 116 -2.61 17.59 12.05
N THR A 117 -3.31 17.20 10.99
CA THR A 117 -4.47 16.31 11.07
C THR A 117 -4.23 14.92 10.51
N GLY A 118 -3.14 14.73 9.75
CA GLY A 118 -2.92 13.52 8.96
C GLY A 118 -2.44 12.33 9.75
N GLY A 119 -2.86 11.18 9.29
CA GLY A 119 -2.38 9.89 9.74
C GLY A 119 -2.75 9.52 11.17
N VAL A 120 -1.84 8.84 11.84
CA VAL A 120 -2.04 8.34 13.21
C VAL A 120 -1.35 9.22 14.27
N VAL A 121 -0.94 10.44 13.90
CA VAL A 121 -0.22 11.37 14.78
C VAL A 121 -1.15 12.08 15.77
N PRO A 122 -2.35 12.61 15.38
CA PRO A 122 -3.18 13.40 16.28
C PRO A 122 -3.76 12.58 17.44
N ASP A 123 -3.62 13.11 18.67
CA ASP A 123 -4.14 12.42 19.86
C ASP A 123 -5.68 12.44 19.93
N ALA A 124 -6.28 13.53 19.43
CA ALA A 124 -7.73 13.71 19.47
C ALA A 124 -8.49 12.65 18.65
N THR A 125 -7.93 12.25 17.50
CA THR A 125 -8.57 11.28 16.59
C THR A 125 -8.04 9.87 16.76
N TRP A 126 -6.93 9.66 17.47
CA TRP A 126 -6.30 8.36 17.62
C TRP A 126 -7.22 7.26 18.17
N PRO A 127 -8.03 7.47 19.22
CA PRO A 127 -8.91 6.42 19.74
C PRO A 127 -9.88 5.88 18.70
N GLU A 128 -10.49 6.75 17.90
CA GLU A 128 -11.42 6.37 16.85
C GLU A 128 -10.67 5.75 15.65
N THR A 129 -9.57 6.36 15.23
CA THR A 129 -8.70 5.82 14.18
C THR A 129 -8.23 4.41 14.52
N TRP A 130 -7.79 4.17 15.76
CA TRP A 130 -7.37 2.83 16.20
C TRP A 130 -8.52 1.82 16.17
N LYS A 131 -9.71 2.20 16.63
CA LYS A 131 -10.91 1.36 16.55
C LYS A 131 -11.24 1.00 15.11
N ASN A 132 -11.15 1.96 14.19
CA ASN A 132 -11.39 1.75 12.77
C ASN A 132 -10.34 0.80 12.17
N ILE A 133 -9.05 1.01 12.45
CA ILE A 133 -7.96 0.14 12.01
C ILE A 133 -8.17 -1.32 12.46
N GLN A 134 -8.62 -1.53 13.70
CA GLN A 134 -8.93 -2.88 14.19
C GLN A 134 -10.07 -3.53 13.39
N ALA A 135 -11.13 -2.79 13.10
CA ALA A 135 -12.24 -3.29 12.29
C ALA A 135 -11.83 -3.51 10.82
N ASP A 136 -11.00 -2.63 10.25
CA ASP A 136 -10.44 -2.81 8.90
C ASP A 136 -9.52 -4.02 8.81
N ALA A 137 -8.81 -4.38 9.88
CA ALA A 137 -8.02 -5.59 9.92
C ALA A 137 -8.89 -6.86 9.82
N GLU A 138 -10.10 -6.86 10.39
CA GLU A 138 -11.07 -7.96 10.22
C GLU A 138 -11.61 -7.97 8.79
N VAL A 139 -11.99 -6.82 8.22
CA VAL A 139 -12.44 -6.70 6.83
C VAL A 139 -11.36 -7.20 5.87
N ALA A 140 -10.12 -6.72 6.01
CA ALA A 140 -8.99 -7.14 5.18
C ALA A 140 -8.74 -8.65 5.25
N SER A 141 -8.83 -9.22 6.46
CA SER A 141 -8.71 -10.66 6.69
C SER A 141 -9.83 -11.45 6.00
N ALA A 142 -11.08 -10.99 6.11
CA ALA A 142 -12.24 -11.61 5.46
C ALA A 142 -12.16 -11.54 3.93
N LEU A 143 -11.55 -10.49 3.40
CA LEU A 143 -11.28 -10.32 1.96
C LEU A 143 -10.06 -11.12 1.47
N GLY A 144 -9.30 -11.74 2.37
CA GLY A 144 -8.08 -12.51 2.04
C GLY A 144 -6.93 -11.64 1.57
N LEU A 145 -6.87 -10.38 1.99
CA LEU A 145 -5.78 -9.47 1.64
C LEU A 145 -4.48 -9.85 2.37
N ALA A 146 -3.36 -9.66 1.67
CA ALA A 146 -2.03 -9.87 2.22
C ALA A 146 -1.30 -8.54 2.52
N LEU A 147 -1.85 -7.42 2.08
CA LEU A 147 -1.28 -6.09 2.20
C LEU A 147 -2.37 -5.06 2.47
N VAL A 148 -2.10 -4.16 3.39
CA VAL A 148 -2.86 -2.91 3.58
C VAL A 148 -1.92 -1.72 3.52
N SER A 149 -2.45 -0.55 3.14
CA SER A 149 -1.70 0.71 3.16
C SER A 149 -2.51 1.82 3.83
N PHE A 150 -1.82 2.84 4.29
CA PHE A 150 -2.40 4.06 4.85
C PHE A 150 -1.34 5.17 4.93
N HIS A 151 -1.78 6.40 5.14
CA HIS A 151 -0.90 7.52 5.47
C HIS A 151 -0.52 7.48 6.95
N ALA A 152 0.78 7.33 7.25
CA ALA A 152 1.24 7.31 8.64
C ALA A 152 1.12 8.67 9.33
N GLY A 153 1.07 9.75 8.55
CA GLY A 153 1.20 11.12 8.99
C GLY A 153 2.65 11.62 8.90
N PHE A 154 2.87 12.88 9.20
CA PHE A 154 4.21 13.46 9.16
C PHE A 154 5.07 12.93 10.30
N LEU A 155 6.23 12.37 9.95
CA LEU A 155 7.17 11.82 10.92
C LEU A 155 7.97 12.95 11.57
N PRO A 156 8.13 12.96 12.89
CA PRO A 156 9.13 13.82 13.53
C PRO A 156 10.53 13.43 13.06
N HIS A 157 11.36 14.45 12.72
CA HIS A 157 12.70 14.21 12.18
C HIS A 157 13.70 13.88 13.30
N GLU A 158 13.49 14.42 14.50
CA GLU A 158 14.38 14.25 15.64
C GLU A 158 13.79 13.25 16.64
N GLU A 159 14.61 12.31 17.08
CA GLU A 159 14.21 11.33 18.11
C GLU A 159 13.89 11.97 19.47
N SER A 160 14.44 13.17 19.73
CA SER A 160 14.15 13.96 20.92
C SER A 160 12.75 14.61 20.91
N ASP A 161 12.08 14.63 19.75
CA ASP A 161 10.69 15.11 19.66
C ASP A 161 9.78 14.17 20.46
N PRO A 162 8.99 14.66 21.42
CA PRO A 162 8.07 13.82 22.20
C PRO A 162 7.09 13.01 21.35
N THR A 163 6.73 13.50 20.15
CA THR A 163 5.86 12.80 19.22
C THR A 163 6.52 11.61 18.53
N TYR A 164 7.87 11.56 18.47
CA TYR A 164 8.59 10.47 17.82
C TYR A 164 8.30 9.10 18.45
N ALA A 165 8.53 8.98 19.75
CA ALA A 165 8.30 7.73 20.48
C ALA A 165 6.83 7.33 20.47
N LYS A 166 5.91 8.30 20.59
CA LYS A 166 4.46 8.08 20.50
C LYS A 166 4.06 7.51 19.15
N LEU A 167 4.48 8.16 18.05
CA LEU A 167 4.16 7.71 16.70
C LEU A 167 4.75 6.33 16.41
N GLN A 168 6.01 6.11 16.79
CA GLN A 168 6.65 4.81 16.66
C GLN A 168 5.87 3.73 17.42
N GLY A 169 5.37 4.03 18.63
CA GLY A 169 4.55 3.12 19.44
C GLY A 169 3.24 2.75 18.73
N ARG A 170 2.51 3.74 18.17
CA ARG A 170 1.27 3.53 17.41
C ARG A 170 1.50 2.69 16.16
N LEU A 171 2.54 3.01 15.40
CA LEU A 171 2.88 2.27 14.17
C LEU A 171 3.33 0.83 14.45
N ARG A 172 4.03 0.58 15.56
CA ARG A 172 4.33 -0.77 16.03
C ARG A 172 3.06 -1.52 16.41
N GLN A 173 2.15 -0.90 17.12
CA GLN A 173 0.86 -1.48 17.50
C GLN A 173 0.04 -1.88 16.27
N ILE A 174 0.00 -1.03 15.24
CA ILE A 174 -0.64 -1.34 13.95
C ILE A 174 0.07 -2.50 13.26
N ALA A 175 1.39 -2.44 13.15
CA ALA A 175 2.18 -3.49 12.53
C ALA A 175 1.96 -4.86 13.18
N ASP A 176 1.94 -4.91 14.51
CA ASP A 176 1.75 -6.13 15.28
C ASP A 176 0.33 -6.72 15.10
N LEU A 177 -0.71 -5.85 15.03
CA LEU A 177 -2.08 -6.25 14.71
C LEU A 177 -2.16 -6.97 13.36
N PHE A 178 -1.57 -6.39 12.31
CA PHE A 178 -1.59 -6.98 10.98
C PHE A 178 -0.66 -8.19 10.85
N ALA A 179 0.48 -8.20 11.55
CA ALA A 179 1.36 -9.37 11.61
C ALA A 179 0.66 -10.60 12.19
N ALA A 180 -0.16 -10.44 13.26
CA ALA A 180 -0.96 -11.51 13.85
C ALA A 180 -1.94 -12.14 12.82
N LYS A 181 -2.35 -11.37 11.82
CA LYS A 181 -3.20 -11.80 10.69
C LYS A 181 -2.39 -12.21 9.44
N LYS A 182 -1.06 -12.28 9.53
CA LYS A 182 -0.14 -12.60 8.41
C LYS A 182 -0.24 -11.62 7.26
N MET A 183 -0.52 -10.36 7.57
CA MET A 183 -0.60 -9.26 6.60
C MET A 183 0.59 -8.32 6.73
N GLN A 184 0.96 -7.72 5.61
CA GLN A 184 1.92 -6.63 5.53
C GLN A 184 1.21 -5.29 5.63
N VAL A 185 1.95 -4.28 6.07
CA VAL A 185 1.52 -2.89 6.15
C VAL A 185 2.46 -2.05 5.31
N ALA A 186 1.92 -1.14 4.52
CA ALA A 186 2.71 -0.22 3.72
C ALA A 186 2.31 1.24 4.03
N PHE A 187 3.29 2.05 4.42
CA PHE A 187 3.07 3.50 4.55
C PHE A 187 3.14 4.13 3.18
N GLU A 188 2.16 4.96 2.86
CA GLU A 188 2.20 5.72 1.62
C GLU A 188 3.24 6.84 1.71
N THR A 189 4.02 6.99 0.64
CA THR A 189 5.07 8.02 0.58
C THR A 189 4.52 9.38 0.14
N GLY A 190 5.29 10.43 0.45
CA GLY A 190 5.02 11.81 0.05
C GLY A 190 5.32 12.83 1.12
N GLN A 191 5.06 12.51 2.37
CA GLN A 191 5.18 13.45 3.49
C GLN A 191 6.63 13.66 3.95
N GLU A 192 7.52 12.69 3.66
CA GLU A 192 8.89 12.71 4.09
C GLU A 192 9.88 12.55 2.93
N GLU A 193 11.07 13.08 3.11
CA GLU A 193 12.20 12.72 2.26
C GLU A 193 12.56 11.24 2.46
N ALA A 194 12.98 10.58 1.39
CA ALA A 194 13.25 9.15 1.41
C ALA A 194 14.31 8.70 2.45
N PRO A 195 15.41 9.44 2.70
CA PRO A 195 16.36 9.08 3.76
C PRO A 195 15.75 9.13 5.16
N THR A 196 14.90 10.11 5.46
CA THR A 196 14.17 10.24 6.74
C THR A 196 13.26 9.06 6.96
N LEU A 197 12.43 8.72 5.97
CA LEU A 197 11.54 7.56 6.04
C LEU A 197 12.32 6.25 6.18
N ALA A 198 13.40 6.06 5.41
CA ALA A 198 14.25 4.87 5.52
C ALA A 198 14.87 4.71 6.90
N GLY A 199 15.35 5.81 7.48
CA GLY A 199 15.88 5.83 8.86
C GLY A 199 14.82 5.44 9.89
N PHE A 200 13.61 5.99 9.75
CA PHE A 200 12.48 5.67 10.62
C PHE A 200 12.07 4.19 10.51
N LEU A 201 11.95 3.66 9.29
CA LEU A 201 11.57 2.25 9.06
C LEU A 201 12.58 1.27 9.67
N LYS A 202 13.88 1.57 9.60
CA LYS A 202 14.92 0.78 10.29
C LYS A 202 14.70 0.73 11.79
N LYS A 203 14.38 1.88 12.42
CA LYS A 203 14.16 2.00 13.86
C LYS A 203 12.80 1.47 14.31
N LEU A 204 11.81 1.47 13.42
CA LEU A 204 10.52 0.86 13.69
C LEU A 204 10.64 -0.64 13.97
N ASP A 205 11.58 -1.30 13.29
CA ASP A 205 11.94 -2.71 13.48
C ASP A 205 10.72 -3.65 13.42
N ARG A 206 10.00 -3.59 12.29
CA ARG A 206 8.86 -4.47 11.99
C ARG A 206 8.99 -5.01 10.57
N PRO A 207 9.30 -6.31 10.39
CA PRO A 207 9.58 -6.90 9.09
C PRO A 207 8.38 -6.92 8.15
N ASN A 208 7.16 -6.85 8.70
CA ASN A 208 5.93 -6.77 7.92
C ASN A 208 5.58 -5.34 7.49
N VAL A 209 6.41 -4.34 7.82
CA VAL A 209 6.20 -2.95 7.40
C VAL A 209 7.05 -2.63 6.18
N GLY A 210 6.49 -1.85 5.28
CA GLY A 210 7.16 -1.32 4.10
C GLY A 210 6.50 -0.04 3.61
N VAL A 211 6.65 0.22 2.31
CA VAL A 211 6.08 1.42 1.69
C VAL A 211 5.18 1.07 0.50
N ASN A 212 4.11 1.81 0.36
CA ASN A 212 3.36 2.01 -0.87
C ASN A 212 3.93 3.29 -1.49
N PHE A 213 4.74 3.13 -2.55
CA PHE A 213 5.49 4.25 -3.11
C PHE A 213 4.66 5.02 -4.11
N ASP A 214 4.41 6.30 -3.83
CA ASP A 214 3.75 7.23 -4.74
C ASP A 214 4.75 8.30 -5.24
N PRO A 215 5.11 8.27 -6.53
CA PRO A 215 6.04 9.24 -7.10
C PRO A 215 5.45 10.66 -7.18
N ALA A 216 4.14 10.79 -7.40
CA ALA A 216 3.50 12.09 -7.50
C ALA A 216 3.41 12.77 -6.14
N ASN A 217 3.18 12.02 -5.06
CA ASN A 217 3.18 12.59 -3.72
C ASN A 217 4.55 13.21 -3.37
N MET A 218 5.67 12.63 -3.82
CA MET A 218 7.00 13.25 -3.66
C MET A 218 7.08 14.64 -4.31
N ILE A 219 6.37 14.83 -5.44
CA ILE A 219 6.30 16.11 -6.17
C ILE A 219 5.31 17.05 -5.49
N LEU A 220 4.12 16.56 -5.14
CA LEU A 220 3.04 17.35 -4.51
C LEU A 220 3.47 17.95 -3.18
N TYR A 221 4.20 17.19 -2.37
CA TYR A 221 4.70 17.61 -1.06
C TYR A 221 6.10 18.26 -1.13
N ASP A 222 6.69 18.36 -2.32
CA ASP A 222 8.06 18.87 -2.51
C ASP A 222 9.13 18.13 -1.68
N LYS A 223 9.15 16.79 -1.77
CA LYS A 223 10.02 15.90 -0.98
C LYS A 223 11.11 15.20 -1.81
N GLY A 224 11.60 15.88 -2.81
CA GLY A 224 12.74 15.43 -3.59
C GLY A 224 12.40 14.78 -4.94
N ASP A 225 13.38 14.09 -5.51
CA ASP A 225 13.25 13.39 -6.79
C ASP A 225 12.64 12.00 -6.59
N PRO A 226 11.52 11.67 -7.26
CA PRO A 226 10.85 10.38 -7.07
C PRO A 226 11.71 9.17 -7.43
N VAL A 227 12.58 9.28 -8.46
CA VAL A 227 13.41 8.16 -8.91
C VAL A 227 14.54 7.86 -7.92
N ALA A 228 15.17 8.91 -7.38
CA ALA A 228 16.16 8.77 -6.32
C ALA A 228 15.53 8.22 -5.03
N ALA A 229 14.35 8.72 -4.66
CA ALA A 229 13.58 8.25 -3.51
C ALA A 229 13.22 6.77 -3.63
N LEU A 230 12.75 6.32 -4.79
CA LEU A 230 12.44 4.92 -5.07
C LEU A 230 13.65 4.01 -4.83
N ARG A 231 14.82 4.40 -5.31
CA ARG A 231 16.06 3.63 -5.09
C ARG A 231 16.42 3.53 -3.61
N THR A 232 16.29 4.62 -2.88
CA THR A 232 16.55 4.67 -1.44
C THR A 232 15.60 3.76 -0.65
N LEU A 233 14.32 3.75 -1.02
CA LEU A 233 13.27 2.99 -0.35
C LEU A 233 13.11 1.56 -0.90
N GLY A 234 13.88 1.17 -1.91
CA GLY A 234 13.81 -0.13 -2.57
C GLY A 234 13.67 -1.34 -1.65
N PRO A 235 14.44 -1.45 -0.55
CA PRO A 235 14.33 -2.58 0.40
C PRO A 235 12.96 -2.72 1.07
N TRP A 236 12.21 -1.63 1.19
CA TRP A 236 10.90 -1.59 1.84
C TRP A 236 9.71 -1.57 0.88
N LEU A 237 9.93 -1.55 -0.44
CA LEU A 237 8.82 -1.52 -1.39
C LEU A 237 7.89 -2.72 -1.23
N ARG A 238 6.58 -2.44 -1.14
CA ARG A 238 5.51 -3.45 -1.12
C ARG A 238 4.54 -3.26 -2.27
N GLN A 239 4.28 -2.01 -2.64
CA GLN A 239 3.38 -1.59 -3.70
C GLN A 239 3.85 -0.24 -4.24
N CYS A 240 3.41 0.13 -5.45
CA CYS A 240 3.59 1.47 -5.97
C CYS A 240 2.26 2.01 -6.47
N HIS A 241 2.00 3.29 -6.23
CA HIS A 241 1.02 4.05 -6.97
C HIS A 241 1.61 4.56 -8.29
N LEU A 242 0.77 4.64 -9.28
CA LEU A 242 1.05 5.29 -10.56
C LEU A 242 0.15 6.52 -10.65
N LYS A 243 0.69 7.63 -10.21
CA LYS A 243 0.08 8.97 -10.18
C LYS A 243 1.11 9.98 -10.66
N ASP A 244 0.68 11.07 -11.29
CA ASP A 244 1.58 12.08 -11.86
C ASP A 244 1.21 13.49 -11.37
N ALA A 245 2.19 14.35 -11.27
CA ALA A 245 2.02 15.69 -10.73
C ALA A 245 3.03 16.68 -11.33
N VAL A 246 2.70 17.95 -11.18
CA VAL A 246 3.60 19.08 -11.45
C VAL A 246 3.90 19.76 -10.11
N ARG A 247 5.17 20.07 -9.89
CA ARG A 247 5.65 20.72 -8.67
C ARG A 247 5.08 22.12 -8.53
N THR A 248 4.79 22.49 -7.28
CA THR A 248 4.39 23.87 -6.99
C THR A 248 5.47 24.88 -7.37
N LYS A 249 5.03 26.06 -7.83
CA LYS A 249 5.92 27.20 -8.03
C LYS A 249 6.05 28.09 -6.79
N LYS A 250 5.25 27.80 -5.76
CA LYS A 250 5.20 28.57 -4.51
C LYS A 250 5.51 27.67 -3.33
N PRO A 251 6.68 27.79 -2.71
CA PRO A 251 7.04 26.99 -1.55
C PRO A 251 5.94 27.03 -0.46
N GLY A 252 5.59 25.84 0.08
CA GLY A 252 4.56 25.71 1.10
C GLY A 252 3.12 25.58 0.58
N GLU A 253 2.90 25.63 -0.74
CA GLU A 253 1.63 25.29 -1.36
C GLU A 253 1.71 23.91 -2.03
N TRP A 254 0.56 23.31 -2.30
CA TRP A 254 0.48 22.05 -3.03
C TRP A 254 1.03 22.16 -4.45
N GLY A 255 1.66 21.09 -4.93
CA GLY A 255 1.78 20.83 -6.36
C GLY A 255 0.41 20.53 -6.99
N GLU A 256 0.39 20.28 -8.27
CA GLU A 256 -0.84 19.97 -9.02
C GLU A 256 -0.81 18.53 -9.52
N GLU A 257 -1.80 17.72 -9.12
CA GLU A 257 -1.98 16.38 -9.71
C GLU A 257 -2.51 16.51 -11.14
N VAL A 258 -1.84 15.85 -12.07
CA VAL A 258 -2.19 15.85 -13.49
C VAL A 258 -2.39 14.42 -14.01
N ARG A 259 -2.86 14.28 -15.25
CA ARG A 259 -3.00 12.96 -15.88
C ARG A 259 -1.63 12.30 -16.01
N LEU A 260 -1.58 11.00 -15.76
CA LEU A 260 -0.36 10.21 -15.85
C LEU A 260 0.29 10.36 -17.25
N GLY A 261 1.57 10.66 -17.27
CA GLY A 261 2.36 10.91 -18.46
C GLY A 261 2.34 12.39 -18.92
N THR A 262 1.66 13.29 -18.19
CA THR A 262 1.67 14.73 -18.50
C THR A 262 2.31 15.59 -17.40
N GLY A 263 2.79 14.97 -16.34
CA GLY A 263 3.46 15.62 -15.22
C GLY A 263 5.00 15.53 -15.28
N GLU A 264 5.61 15.64 -14.13
CA GLU A 264 7.06 15.69 -13.97
C GLU A 264 7.69 14.34 -13.59
N VAL A 265 6.89 13.28 -13.36
CA VAL A 265 7.45 11.95 -13.10
C VAL A 265 8.14 11.42 -14.35
N ASN A 266 9.44 11.16 -14.24
CA ASN A 266 10.19 10.52 -15.32
C ASN A 266 9.86 9.01 -15.37
N TRP A 267 8.78 8.65 -16.02
CA TRP A 267 8.25 7.28 -16.05
C TRP A 267 9.23 6.25 -16.55
N LYS A 268 10.01 6.59 -17.61
CA LYS A 268 11.05 5.68 -18.12
C LYS A 268 12.10 5.38 -17.05
N ALA A 269 12.63 6.41 -16.40
CA ALA A 269 13.61 6.24 -15.32
C ALA A 269 12.99 5.56 -14.08
N PHE A 270 11.71 5.82 -13.80
CA PHE A 270 10.96 5.19 -12.72
C PHE A 270 10.85 3.66 -12.90
N PHE A 271 10.42 3.19 -14.08
CA PHE A 271 10.35 1.76 -14.38
C PHE A 271 11.72 1.09 -14.40
N GLN A 272 12.75 1.76 -14.91
CA GLN A 272 14.12 1.28 -14.84
C GLN A 272 14.61 1.16 -13.38
N ALA A 273 14.23 2.07 -12.50
CA ALA A 273 14.56 2.00 -11.09
C ALA A 273 13.81 0.86 -10.39
N LEU A 274 12.52 0.63 -10.70
CA LEU A 274 11.75 -0.52 -10.22
C LEU A 274 12.41 -1.85 -10.59
N ASP A 275 12.88 -1.98 -11.82
CA ASP A 275 13.58 -3.18 -12.28
C ASP A 275 14.94 -3.34 -11.58
N ALA A 276 15.69 -2.24 -11.42
CA ALA A 276 16.99 -2.25 -10.76
C ALA A 276 16.91 -2.67 -9.28
N VAL A 277 15.82 -2.30 -8.57
CA VAL A 277 15.59 -2.77 -7.19
C VAL A 277 14.87 -4.13 -7.12
N GLY A 278 14.60 -4.76 -8.27
CA GLY A 278 13.98 -6.08 -8.35
C GLY A 278 12.50 -6.10 -7.94
N PHE A 279 11.79 -4.97 -8.00
CA PHE A 279 10.40 -4.89 -7.55
C PHE A 279 9.44 -5.62 -8.50
N LYS A 280 8.64 -6.53 -7.94
CA LYS A 280 7.65 -7.35 -8.67
C LYS A 280 6.23 -7.22 -8.10
N GLY A 281 6.00 -6.27 -7.20
CA GLY A 281 4.69 -6.03 -6.59
C GLY A 281 3.69 -5.34 -7.52
N ASN A 282 2.52 -5.01 -6.97
CA ASN A 282 1.44 -4.37 -7.70
C ASN A 282 1.74 -2.90 -8.00
N LEU A 283 1.20 -2.43 -9.12
CA LEU A 283 1.28 -1.06 -9.61
C LEU A 283 -0.15 -0.54 -9.72
N CYS A 284 -0.57 0.31 -8.79
CA CYS A 284 -1.96 0.77 -8.69
C CYS A 284 -2.09 2.17 -9.28
N ILE A 285 -2.84 2.30 -10.37
CA ILE A 285 -3.14 3.60 -10.96
C ILE A 285 -4.02 4.37 -9.99
N GLU A 286 -3.59 5.56 -9.64
CA GLU A 286 -4.31 6.48 -8.78
C GLU A 286 -4.59 7.79 -9.50
N ARG A 287 -5.81 8.33 -9.31
CA ARG A 287 -6.26 9.60 -9.87
C ARG A 287 -7.27 10.23 -8.93
N GLU A 288 -6.87 11.31 -8.25
CA GLU A 288 -7.72 11.96 -7.24
C GLU A 288 -8.25 13.33 -7.69
N ALA A 289 -7.54 13.98 -8.62
CA ALA A 289 -8.00 15.23 -9.23
C ALA A 289 -8.77 15.00 -10.54
N GLY A 290 -9.37 16.03 -11.07
CA GLY A 290 -10.12 16.02 -12.32
C GLY A 290 -11.50 15.36 -12.23
N THR A 291 -12.29 15.51 -13.29
CA THR A 291 -13.68 15.06 -13.39
C THR A 291 -13.88 13.87 -14.32
N GLN A 292 -12.86 13.48 -15.09
CA GLN A 292 -12.90 12.39 -16.07
C GLN A 292 -12.01 11.21 -15.63
N ARG A 293 -12.17 10.80 -14.35
CA ARG A 293 -11.22 9.87 -13.72
C ARG A 293 -11.18 8.49 -14.37
N VAL A 294 -12.31 7.97 -14.85
CA VAL A 294 -12.38 6.68 -15.55
C VAL A 294 -11.60 6.73 -16.86
N GLU A 295 -11.77 7.79 -17.64
CA GLU A 295 -11.06 8.05 -18.90
C GLU A 295 -9.57 8.24 -18.63
N ASP A 296 -9.20 9.02 -17.62
CA ASP A 296 -7.81 9.27 -17.22
C ASP A 296 -7.11 7.96 -16.79
N ILE A 297 -7.80 7.11 -16.04
CA ILE A 297 -7.26 5.79 -15.60
C ILE A 297 -7.09 4.86 -16.82
N ARG A 298 -8.04 4.85 -17.76
CA ARG A 298 -7.92 4.07 -18.99
C ARG A 298 -6.72 4.54 -19.82
N ALA A 299 -6.56 5.86 -19.98
CA ALA A 299 -5.42 6.46 -20.67
C ALA A 299 -4.08 6.15 -19.97
N ALA A 300 -4.07 6.19 -18.63
CA ALA A 300 -2.91 5.82 -17.82
C ALA A 300 -2.50 4.35 -18.03
N ARG A 301 -3.47 3.43 -18.04
CA ARG A 301 -3.21 2.01 -18.36
C ARG A 301 -2.57 1.86 -19.73
N GLU A 302 -3.15 2.50 -20.77
CA GLU A 302 -2.65 2.43 -22.13
C GLU A 302 -1.25 3.06 -22.30
N TYR A 303 -0.98 4.14 -21.55
CA TYR A 303 0.33 4.79 -21.52
C TYR A 303 1.39 3.85 -20.92
N VAL A 304 1.11 3.30 -19.76
CA VAL A 304 2.05 2.42 -19.02
C VAL A 304 2.34 1.12 -19.78
N GLN A 305 1.36 0.60 -20.53
CA GLN A 305 1.57 -0.61 -21.35
C GLN A 305 2.49 -0.39 -22.56
N LYS A 306 2.80 0.87 -22.91
CA LYS A 306 3.70 1.23 -24.02
C LYS A 306 5.13 1.55 -23.56
N LEU A 307 5.36 1.66 -22.24
CA LEU A 307 6.68 1.90 -21.65
C LEU A 307 7.52 0.62 -21.61
#